data_541a963907b10447adc7aa6c879e71bd
#
_entry.id   541a963907b10447adc7aa6c879e71bd
#
_cell.length_a   1.000
_cell.length_b   1.000
_cell.length_c   1.000
_cell.angle_alpha   90.00
_cell.angle_beta   90.00
_cell.angle_gamma   90.00
#
_symmetry.space_group_name_H-M   'P 1'
#
loop_
_entity.id
_entity.type
_entity.pdbx_description
1 polymer ?
#
loop_
_entity_poly.entity_id
_entity_poly.type
_entity_poly.pdbx_seq_one_letter_code
_entity_poly.pdbx_strand_id
1 'polypeptide(L)'
;GWGLMPPRSRTGTRTSMPEVAGAVGLNGWIRIADDGAVQLAMPKAEMGQGVHTALAMLVAEELSVSLAQVRLVEAGTRALYGNVPVLVDSMLFFEPADSEPGRETALVRGSRWVLGKVARELGLDVTGGSSSIADLWPVLPQAAATARAQLLGAASLQWKLPVAELGIADGVV
;
A
#
# COMPACT_ATOMS: atom_id res chain seq x y z
N GLY A 1 -6.68 24.09 -12.25
CA GLY A 1 -7.29 22.84 -12.13
C GLY A 1 -6.46 21.68 -11.62
N TRP A 2 -5.84 20.88 -12.50
CA TRP A 2 -5.16 19.62 -12.14
C TRP A 2 -4.04 19.79 -11.12
N GLY A 3 -3.26 20.85 -11.21
CA GLY A 3 -2.13 21.11 -10.31
C GLY A 3 -2.51 21.35 -8.84
N LEU A 4 -3.74 21.75 -8.54
CA LEU A 4 -4.19 22.05 -7.18
C LEU A 4 -4.95 20.88 -6.52
N MET A 5 -5.28 19.83 -7.29
CA MET A 5 -5.95 18.66 -6.72
C MET A 5 -4.97 17.79 -5.94
N PRO A 6 -5.35 17.26 -4.78
CA PRO A 6 -4.50 16.30 -4.07
C PRO A 6 -4.28 15.06 -4.97
N PRO A 7 -3.13 14.38 -4.82
CA PRO A 7 -2.90 13.13 -5.52
C PRO A 7 -3.94 12.08 -5.12
N ARG A 8 -4.28 11.19 -6.05
CA ARG A 8 -5.23 10.10 -5.79
C ARG A 8 -4.75 9.22 -4.64
N SER A 9 -5.69 8.73 -3.85
CA SER A 9 -5.38 7.77 -2.77
C SER A 9 -4.70 6.53 -3.34
N ARG A 10 -3.67 6.05 -2.67
CA ARG A 10 -2.96 4.82 -3.02
C ARG A 10 -3.58 3.57 -2.38
N THR A 11 -4.57 3.70 -1.51
CA THR A 11 -5.28 2.53 -0.95
C THR A 11 -6.18 1.85 -1.98
N GLY A 12 -6.63 2.58 -2.99
CA GLY A 12 -7.51 2.05 -4.03
C GLY A 12 -8.92 1.73 -3.51
N THR A 13 -9.67 1.03 -4.35
CA THR A 13 -11.04 0.56 -4.07
C THR A 13 -11.10 -0.96 -4.17
N ARG A 14 -12.23 -1.57 -3.77
CA ARG A 14 -12.47 -3.01 -3.90
C ARG A 14 -12.24 -3.56 -5.32
N THR A 15 -12.56 -2.78 -6.33
CA THR A 15 -12.40 -3.13 -7.75
C THR A 15 -11.00 -2.80 -8.29
N SER A 16 -10.08 -2.32 -7.47
CA SER A 16 -8.71 -1.99 -7.92
C SER A 16 -7.85 -3.24 -8.12
N MET A 17 -8.12 -4.33 -7.42
CA MET A 17 -7.52 -5.64 -7.73
C MET A 17 -8.39 -6.37 -8.76
N PRO A 18 -7.81 -7.25 -9.61
CA PRO A 18 -8.59 -8.14 -10.46
C PRO A 18 -9.53 -9.00 -9.62
N GLU A 19 -10.77 -9.18 -10.09
CA GLU A 19 -11.70 -10.10 -9.46
C GLU A 19 -11.24 -11.54 -9.66
N VAL A 20 -11.28 -12.33 -8.60
CA VAL A 20 -10.94 -13.76 -8.62
C VAL A 20 -12.03 -14.51 -7.88
N ALA A 21 -12.52 -15.59 -8.49
CA ALA A 21 -13.48 -16.47 -7.84
C ALA A 21 -12.91 -17.00 -6.52
N GLY A 22 -13.75 -17.05 -5.49
CA GLY A 22 -13.31 -17.51 -4.18
C GLY A 22 -12.48 -16.49 -3.38
N ALA A 23 -12.57 -15.20 -3.71
CA ALA A 23 -11.92 -14.14 -2.92
C ALA A 23 -12.70 -12.83 -2.95
N VAL A 24 -12.70 -12.11 -1.83
CA VAL A 24 -13.36 -10.82 -1.67
C VAL A 24 -12.34 -9.70 -1.56
N GLY A 25 -12.35 -8.76 -2.50
CA GLY A 25 -11.52 -7.55 -2.47
C GLY A 25 -11.95 -6.60 -1.36
N LEU A 26 -11.02 -6.11 -0.56
CA LEU A 26 -11.26 -5.09 0.46
C LEU A 26 -10.80 -3.71 0.00
N ASN A 27 -9.69 -3.65 -0.71
CA ASN A 27 -9.15 -2.42 -1.30
C ASN A 27 -8.23 -2.76 -2.49
N GLY A 28 -7.39 -1.84 -2.93
CA GLY A 28 -6.48 -2.06 -4.06
C GLY A 28 -5.29 -2.97 -3.78
N TRP A 29 -5.09 -3.39 -2.53
CA TRP A 29 -3.92 -4.16 -2.11
C TRP A 29 -4.27 -5.50 -1.49
N ILE A 30 -5.44 -5.60 -0.88
CA ILE A 30 -5.82 -6.72 -0.01
C ILE A 30 -7.16 -7.28 -0.44
N ARG A 31 -7.21 -8.60 -0.57
CA ARG A 31 -8.43 -9.40 -0.68
C ARG A 31 -8.31 -10.63 0.23
N ILE A 32 -9.43 -11.13 0.68
CA ILE A 32 -9.52 -12.33 1.52
C ILE A 32 -10.06 -13.47 0.66
N ALA A 33 -9.35 -14.57 0.63
CA ALA A 33 -9.79 -15.79 -0.04
C ALA A 33 -10.78 -16.58 0.83
N ASP A 34 -11.57 -17.47 0.21
CA ASP A 34 -12.59 -18.30 0.92
C ASP A 34 -11.98 -19.21 1.98
N ASP A 35 -10.68 -19.54 1.87
CA ASP A 35 -9.93 -20.29 2.88
C ASP A 35 -9.36 -19.42 4.01
N GLY A 36 -9.71 -18.12 4.04
CA GLY A 36 -9.25 -17.15 5.03
C GLY A 36 -7.86 -16.57 4.76
N ALA A 37 -7.18 -16.96 3.69
CA ALA A 37 -5.88 -16.40 3.37
C ALA A 37 -5.97 -14.92 2.94
N VAL A 38 -5.05 -14.11 3.46
CA VAL A 38 -4.88 -12.72 3.06
C VAL A 38 -4.04 -12.68 1.79
N GLN A 39 -4.63 -12.26 0.69
CA GLN A 39 -3.91 -12.09 -0.57
C GLN A 39 -3.46 -10.64 -0.72
N LEU A 40 -2.16 -10.42 -0.77
CA LEU A 40 -1.52 -9.11 -0.89
C LEU A 40 -1.01 -8.91 -2.31
N ALA A 41 -1.48 -7.87 -2.99
CA ALA A 41 -0.93 -7.45 -4.28
C ALA A 41 0.51 -6.97 -4.10
N MET A 42 1.46 -7.62 -4.80
CA MET A 42 2.89 -7.35 -4.68
C MET A 42 3.44 -6.82 -6.01
N PRO A 43 3.66 -5.49 -6.10
CA PRO A 43 4.22 -4.88 -7.32
C PRO A 43 5.74 -4.88 -7.37
N LYS A 44 6.43 -5.31 -6.30
CA LYS A 44 7.90 -5.27 -6.21
C LYS A 44 8.51 -6.63 -6.52
N ALA A 45 9.61 -6.62 -7.27
CA ALA A 45 10.37 -7.83 -7.58
C ALA A 45 11.25 -8.24 -6.40
N GLU A 46 11.25 -9.53 -6.06
CA GLU A 46 12.20 -10.12 -5.12
C GLU A 46 13.47 -10.52 -5.90
N MET A 47 14.60 -10.05 -5.43
CA MET A 47 15.92 -10.32 -6.01
C MET A 47 16.91 -10.82 -4.94
N GLY A 48 16.37 -11.37 -3.84
CA GLY A 48 17.15 -11.79 -2.68
C GLY A 48 17.31 -10.72 -1.60
N GLN A 49 16.68 -9.54 -1.75
CA GLN A 49 16.73 -8.44 -0.78
C GLN A 49 15.68 -8.53 0.32
N GLY A 50 14.79 -9.51 0.29
CA GLY A 50 13.79 -9.75 1.35
C GLY A 50 12.58 -8.81 1.32
N VAL A 51 12.35 -8.09 0.24
CA VAL A 51 11.26 -7.11 0.14
C VAL A 51 9.88 -7.76 0.25
N HIS A 52 9.70 -8.95 -0.32
CA HIS A 52 8.44 -9.69 -0.23
C HIS A 52 8.08 -10.03 1.21
N THR A 53 9.05 -10.54 1.98
CA THR A 53 8.86 -10.85 3.40
C THR A 53 8.58 -9.58 4.21
N ALA A 54 9.40 -8.54 4.04
CA ALA A 54 9.27 -7.31 4.80
C ALA A 54 7.92 -6.61 4.59
N LEU A 55 7.45 -6.53 3.35
CA LEU A 55 6.16 -5.90 3.04
C LEU A 55 4.97 -6.75 3.50
N ALA A 56 5.07 -8.08 3.41
CA ALA A 56 4.04 -8.98 3.93
C ALA A 56 3.92 -8.90 5.46
N MET A 57 5.03 -8.72 6.18
CA MET A 57 5.03 -8.55 7.64
C MET A 57 4.25 -7.30 8.07
N LEU A 58 4.34 -6.18 7.34
CA LEU A 58 3.58 -4.97 7.65
C LEU A 58 2.06 -5.22 7.61
N VAL A 59 1.61 -6.00 6.64
CA VAL A 59 0.19 -6.35 6.49
C VAL A 59 -0.24 -7.39 7.53
N ALA A 60 0.60 -8.38 7.78
CA ALA A 60 0.32 -9.44 8.77
C ALA A 60 0.14 -8.84 10.17
N GLU A 61 1.02 -7.93 10.57
CA GLU A 61 0.97 -7.26 11.88
C GLU A 61 -0.32 -6.44 12.02
N GLU A 62 -0.63 -5.59 11.06
CA GLU A 62 -1.81 -4.72 11.13
C GLU A 62 -3.13 -5.51 11.12
N LEU A 63 -3.19 -6.63 10.38
CA LEU A 63 -4.37 -7.51 10.34
C LEU A 63 -4.42 -8.52 11.50
N SER A 64 -3.39 -8.58 12.34
CA SER A 64 -3.26 -9.59 13.41
C SER A 64 -3.38 -11.02 12.87
N VAL A 65 -2.64 -11.32 11.80
CA VAL A 65 -2.56 -12.65 11.18
C VAL A 65 -1.10 -13.14 11.18
N SER A 66 -0.89 -14.45 11.08
CA SER A 66 0.45 -14.98 10.88
C SER A 66 0.97 -14.66 9.48
N LEU A 67 2.28 -14.54 9.32
CA LEU A 67 2.90 -14.34 8.01
C LEU A 67 2.54 -15.47 7.02
N ALA A 68 2.36 -16.69 7.52
CA ALA A 68 1.96 -17.85 6.72
C ALA A 68 0.55 -17.72 6.11
N GLN A 69 -0.32 -16.89 6.70
CA GLN A 69 -1.65 -16.59 6.15
C GLN A 69 -1.61 -15.53 5.05
N VAL A 70 -0.49 -14.82 4.88
CA VAL A 70 -0.34 -13.81 3.82
C VAL A 70 0.25 -14.46 2.57
N ARG A 71 -0.52 -14.46 1.50
CA ARG A 71 -0.11 -14.94 0.16
C ARG A 71 0.12 -13.75 -0.76
N LEU A 72 1.30 -13.69 -1.34
CA LEU A 72 1.58 -12.67 -2.35
C LEU A 72 0.93 -13.06 -3.68
N VAL A 73 0.29 -12.09 -4.30
CA VAL A 73 -0.31 -12.24 -5.62
C VAL A 73 0.21 -11.14 -6.53
N GLU A 74 0.25 -11.40 -7.82
CA GLU A 74 0.70 -10.44 -8.80
C GLU A 74 -0.18 -9.17 -8.75
N ALA A 75 0.48 -8.02 -8.66
CA ALA A 75 -0.18 -6.74 -8.80
C ALA A 75 -0.42 -6.45 -10.29
N GLY A 76 -1.58 -5.93 -10.62
CA GLY A 76 -1.84 -5.49 -11.99
C GLY A 76 -1.04 -4.23 -12.36
N THR A 77 -1.14 -3.81 -13.62
CA THR A 77 -0.42 -2.63 -14.19
C THR A 77 -1.10 -1.30 -13.87
N ARG A 78 -1.71 -1.14 -12.72
CA ARG A 78 -2.42 0.11 -12.37
C ARG A 78 -1.47 1.14 -11.76
N ALA A 79 -1.72 2.42 -12.01
CA ALA A 79 -0.97 3.56 -11.45
C ALA A 79 -0.88 3.53 -9.91
N LEU A 80 -1.81 2.85 -9.25
CA LEU A 80 -1.82 2.58 -7.82
C LEU A 80 -0.52 1.95 -7.30
N TYR A 81 0.11 1.10 -8.09
CA TYR A 81 1.29 0.31 -7.72
C TYR A 81 2.62 0.97 -8.08
N GLY A 82 2.60 2.09 -8.78
CA GLY A 82 3.80 2.79 -9.22
C GLY A 82 4.73 3.19 -8.08
N ASN A 83 6.04 3.05 -8.31
CA ASN A 83 7.08 3.42 -7.36
C ASN A 83 7.38 4.92 -7.47
N VAL A 84 6.82 5.72 -6.55
CA VAL A 84 6.97 7.17 -6.53
C VAL A 84 8.38 7.61 -6.09
N PRO A 85 8.97 7.10 -5.00
CA PRO A 85 10.29 7.51 -4.53
C PRO A 85 11.39 7.32 -5.57
N VAL A 86 11.39 6.20 -6.31
CA VAL A 86 12.42 5.96 -7.30
C VAL A 86 12.49 7.05 -8.36
N LEU A 87 11.34 7.59 -8.78
CA LEU A 87 11.29 8.68 -9.75
C LEU A 87 11.66 10.02 -9.14
N VAL A 88 11.16 10.30 -7.95
CA VAL A 88 11.42 11.57 -7.25
C VAL A 88 12.90 11.67 -6.89
N ASP A 89 13.48 10.62 -6.31
CA ASP A 89 14.86 10.66 -5.82
C ASP A 89 15.90 10.46 -6.94
N SER A 90 15.52 9.78 -8.04
CA SER A 90 16.42 9.60 -9.19
C SER A 90 16.39 10.75 -10.19
N MET A 91 15.29 11.51 -10.27
CA MET A 91 15.14 12.61 -11.24
C MET A 91 15.53 13.98 -10.69
N LEU A 92 15.60 14.12 -9.38
CA LEU A 92 15.98 15.38 -8.76
C LEU A 92 17.50 15.41 -8.57
N PHE A 93 18.18 16.17 -9.40
CA PHE A 93 19.60 16.51 -9.27
C PHE A 93 19.82 17.56 -8.17
N PHE A 94 19.20 17.36 -6.99
CA PHE A 94 19.43 18.23 -5.85
C PHE A 94 20.59 17.71 -5.01
N GLU A 95 21.39 18.62 -4.48
CA GLU A 95 22.42 18.30 -3.51
C GLU A 95 21.78 17.55 -2.31
N PRO A 96 22.43 16.50 -1.77
CA PRO A 96 21.91 15.76 -0.62
C PRO A 96 21.55 16.65 0.57
N ALA A 97 22.28 17.76 0.79
CA ALA A 97 22.01 18.73 1.84
C ALA A 97 20.65 19.43 1.71
N ASP A 98 20.17 19.61 0.48
CA ASP A 98 18.87 20.23 0.20
C ASP A 98 17.71 19.26 0.37
N SER A 99 17.98 17.99 0.57
CA SER A 99 17.00 16.90 0.71
C SER A 99 16.76 16.51 2.17
N GLU A 100 17.51 17.05 3.13
CA GLU A 100 17.31 16.78 4.54
C GLU A 100 15.98 17.34 5.04
N PRO A 101 15.18 16.54 5.78
CA PRO A 101 13.93 17.00 6.38
C PRO A 101 14.16 18.25 7.25
N GLY A 102 13.40 19.32 6.97
CA GLY A 102 13.50 20.59 7.67
C GLY A 102 14.49 21.62 7.09
N ARG A 103 15.34 21.22 6.14
CA ARG A 103 16.23 22.11 5.39
C ARG A 103 15.80 22.39 3.96
N GLU A 104 14.78 21.67 3.50
CA GLU A 104 14.26 21.80 2.15
C GLU A 104 13.73 23.22 1.87
N THR A 105 14.21 23.80 0.78
CA THR A 105 13.67 25.07 0.29
C THR A 105 12.26 24.89 -0.26
N ALA A 106 11.47 25.97 -0.32
CA ALA A 106 10.13 25.94 -0.89
C ALA A 106 10.12 25.44 -2.35
N LEU A 107 11.19 25.71 -3.11
CA LEU A 107 11.35 25.27 -4.49
C LEU A 107 11.57 23.76 -4.55
N VAL A 108 12.41 23.19 -3.70
CA VAL A 108 12.66 21.75 -3.60
C VAL A 108 11.38 21.01 -3.23
N ARG A 109 10.65 21.48 -2.20
CA ARG A 109 9.36 20.89 -1.81
C ARG A 109 8.33 20.93 -2.94
N GLY A 110 8.23 22.06 -3.63
CA GLY A 110 7.33 22.23 -4.78
C GLY A 110 7.68 21.28 -5.93
N SER A 111 8.96 21.15 -6.26
CA SER A 111 9.45 20.24 -7.29
C SER A 111 9.19 18.78 -6.94
N ARG A 112 9.48 18.35 -5.69
CA ARG A 112 9.20 17.00 -5.21
C ARG A 112 7.71 16.70 -5.25
N TRP A 113 6.87 17.67 -4.87
CA TRP A 113 5.42 17.50 -4.93
C TRP A 113 4.92 17.31 -6.37
N VAL A 114 5.38 18.13 -7.32
CA VAL A 114 5.00 18.01 -8.74
C VAL A 114 5.49 16.69 -9.32
N LEU A 115 6.75 16.33 -9.11
CA LEU A 115 7.33 15.07 -9.59
C LEU A 115 6.65 13.85 -8.97
N GLY A 116 6.38 13.89 -7.67
CA GLY A 116 5.64 12.84 -6.99
C GLY A 116 4.22 12.67 -7.55
N LYS A 117 3.56 13.76 -7.94
CA LYS A 117 2.25 13.73 -8.57
C LYS A 117 2.31 13.14 -9.99
N VAL A 118 3.30 13.55 -10.79
CA VAL A 118 3.53 13.00 -12.14
C VAL A 118 3.87 11.51 -12.06
N ALA A 119 4.79 11.12 -11.18
CA ALA A 119 5.18 9.73 -10.94
C ALA A 119 3.96 8.85 -10.63
N ARG A 120 3.04 9.35 -9.82
CA ARG A 120 1.80 8.68 -9.46
C ARG A 120 0.83 8.49 -10.62
N GLU A 121 0.70 9.50 -11.47
CA GLU A 121 -0.16 9.41 -12.66
C GLU A 121 0.44 8.50 -13.74
N LEU A 122 1.76 8.47 -13.87
CA LEU A 122 2.46 7.57 -14.80
C LEU A 122 2.38 6.10 -14.36
N GLY A 123 2.30 5.84 -13.05
CA GLY A 123 2.17 4.50 -12.50
C GLY A 123 3.31 3.55 -12.86
N LEU A 124 4.52 4.09 -13.00
CA LEU A 124 5.70 3.28 -13.33
C LEU A 124 6.06 2.36 -12.16
N ASP A 125 5.88 1.07 -12.35
CA ASP A 125 6.25 0.06 -11.37
C ASP A 125 7.69 -0.38 -11.62
N VAL A 126 8.58 0.13 -10.79
CA VAL A 126 10.03 -0.12 -10.85
C VAL A 126 10.51 -0.61 -9.48
N THR A 127 11.33 -1.66 -9.48
CA THR A 127 12.02 -2.13 -8.28
C THR A 127 13.48 -1.76 -8.38
N GLY A 128 13.93 -0.83 -7.53
CA GLY A 128 15.32 -0.35 -7.56
C GLY A 128 15.58 0.82 -6.62
N GLY A 129 16.82 1.24 -6.51
CA GLY A 129 17.25 2.40 -5.73
C GLY A 129 16.88 2.34 -4.24
N SER A 130 16.78 1.17 -3.66
CA SER A 130 16.36 0.95 -2.25
C SER A 130 15.03 1.62 -1.89
N SER A 131 14.17 1.87 -2.88
CA SER A 131 12.96 2.66 -2.73
C SER A 131 11.71 1.84 -2.38
N SER A 132 11.74 0.51 -2.52
CA SER A 132 10.55 -0.34 -2.41
C SER A 132 9.88 -0.26 -1.03
N ILE A 133 10.67 -0.31 0.04
CA ILE A 133 10.14 -0.17 1.42
C ILE A 133 9.67 1.26 1.65
N ALA A 134 10.46 2.27 1.28
CA ALA A 134 10.09 3.68 1.44
C ALA A 134 8.78 4.02 0.70
N ASP A 135 8.57 3.42 -0.48
CA ASP A 135 7.34 3.59 -1.27
C ASP A 135 6.11 2.99 -0.59
N LEU A 136 6.22 1.80 -0.03
CA LEU A 136 5.07 1.04 0.47
C LEU A 136 4.89 1.09 1.98
N TRP A 137 5.88 1.57 2.73
CA TRP A 137 5.80 1.73 4.18
C TRP A 137 4.57 2.54 4.65
N PRO A 138 4.22 3.69 4.04
CA PRO A 138 3.01 4.42 4.43
C PRO A 138 1.72 3.83 3.86
N VAL A 139 1.82 3.04 2.79
CA VAL A 139 0.65 2.59 2.02
C VAL A 139 0.07 1.29 2.56
N LEU A 140 0.91 0.28 2.81
CA LEU A 140 0.44 -1.05 3.19
C LEU A 140 -0.19 -1.10 4.58
N PRO A 141 0.37 -0.48 5.64
CA PRO A 141 -0.33 -0.42 6.91
C PRO A 141 -1.67 0.29 6.82
N GLN A 142 -1.75 1.39 6.06
CA GLN A 142 -3.03 2.09 5.86
C GLN A 142 -4.05 1.23 5.11
N ALA A 143 -3.62 0.48 4.10
CA ALA A 143 -4.48 -0.44 3.37
C ALA A 143 -4.95 -1.59 4.30
N ALA A 144 -4.06 -2.13 5.11
CA ALA A 144 -4.38 -3.18 6.08
C ALA A 144 -5.32 -2.68 7.19
N ALA A 145 -5.08 -1.50 7.75
CA ALA A 145 -5.98 -0.88 8.72
C ALA A 145 -7.40 -0.65 8.14
N THR A 146 -7.47 -0.20 6.88
CA THR A 146 -8.75 -0.05 6.18
C THR A 146 -9.45 -1.40 6.00
N ALA A 147 -8.73 -2.44 5.61
CA ALA A 147 -9.25 -3.79 5.48
C ALA A 147 -9.75 -4.32 6.84
N ARG A 148 -8.95 -4.16 7.90
CA ARG A 148 -9.34 -4.51 9.27
C ARG A 148 -10.64 -3.83 9.70
N ALA A 149 -10.76 -2.53 9.47
CA ALA A 149 -11.98 -1.79 9.81
C ALA A 149 -13.21 -2.31 9.06
N GLN A 150 -13.05 -2.70 7.79
CA GLN A 150 -14.14 -3.30 7.00
C GLN A 150 -14.57 -4.67 7.54
N LEU A 151 -13.62 -5.52 7.94
CA LEU A 151 -13.90 -6.84 8.51
C LEU A 151 -14.63 -6.70 9.85
N LEU A 152 -14.14 -5.85 10.75
CA LEU A 152 -14.81 -5.57 12.02
C LEU A 152 -16.20 -4.96 11.82
N GLY A 153 -16.35 -4.05 10.86
CA GLY A 153 -17.66 -3.48 10.52
C GLY A 153 -18.64 -4.52 9.99
N ALA A 154 -18.19 -5.44 9.16
CA ALA A 154 -19.02 -6.53 8.64
C ALA A 154 -19.45 -7.48 9.78
N ALA A 155 -18.52 -7.86 10.65
CA ALA A 155 -18.83 -8.69 11.82
C ALA A 155 -19.83 -8.00 12.79
N SER A 156 -19.64 -6.70 13.04
CA SER A 156 -20.53 -5.87 13.85
C SER A 156 -21.97 -5.90 13.31
N LEU A 157 -22.13 -5.73 12.01
CA LEU A 157 -23.46 -5.79 11.37
C LEU A 157 -24.08 -7.18 11.44
N GLN A 158 -23.28 -8.22 11.25
CA GLN A 158 -23.75 -9.59 11.26
C GLN A 158 -24.17 -10.06 12.67
N TRP A 159 -23.36 -9.73 13.69
CA TRP A 159 -23.58 -10.17 15.06
C TRP A 159 -24.40 -9.19 15.89
N LYS A 160 -24.67 -7.99 15.35
CA LYS A 160 -25.38 -6.89 16.02
C LYS A 160 -24.67 -6.45 17.31
N LEU A 161 -23.35 -6.47 17.30
CA LEU A 161 -22.49 -6.02 18.38
C LEU A 161 -21.78 -4.70 18.00
N PRO A 162 -21.53 -3.81 18.96
CA PRO A 162 -20.70 -2.62 18.70
C PRO A 162 -19.31 -2.99 18.23
N VAL A 163 -18.76 -2.25 17.26
CA VAL A 163 -17.38 -2.48 16.77
C VAL A 163 -16.35 -2.42 17.90
N ALA A 164 -16.59 -1.59 18.93
CA ALA A 164 -15.69 -1.47 20.08
C ALA A 164 -15.58 -2.74 20.95
N GLU A 165 -16.51 -3.68 20.80
CA GLU A 165 -16.49 -4.97 21.51
C GLU A 165 -15.82 -6.08 20.66
N LEU A 166 -15.44 -5.76 19.42
CA LEU A 166 -14.86 -6.71 18.49
C LEU A 166 -13.36 -6.48 18.36
N GLY A 167 -12.62 -7.57 18.19
CA GLY A 167 -11.19 -7.55 17.90
C GLY A 167 -10.86 -8.61 16.85
N ILE A 168 -9.66 -8.52 16.30
CA ILE A 168 -9.10 -9.57 15.44
C ILE A 168 -7.88 -10.14 16.14
N ALA A 169 -7.83 -11.46 16.30
CA ALA A 169 -6.67 -12.18 16.79
C ALA A 169 -6.47 -13.44 15.93
N ASP A 170 -5.24 -13.68 15.49
CA ASP A 170 -4.88 -14.83 14.65
C ASP A 170 -5.75 -14.97 13.38
N GLY A 171 -6.21 -13.85 12.83
CA GLY A 171 -7.06 -13.81 11.65
C GLY A 171 -8.54 -14.10 11.89
N VAL A 172 -8.97 -14.18 13.13
CA VAL A 172 -10.36 -14.40 13.53
C VAL A 172 -10.90 -13.16 14.24
N VAL A 173 -12.13 -12.75 13.89
CA VAL A 173 -12.86 -11.66 14.56
C VAL A 173 -13.54 -12.21 15.80
#